data_c4c04a01e1aca79c19602df149f01c3d
#
_entry.id   c4c04a01e1aca79c19602df149f01c3d
#
_cell.length_a   1.000
_cell.length_b   1.000
_cell.length_c   1.000
_cell.angle_alpha   90.00
_cell.angle_beta   90.00
_cell.angle_gamma   90.00
#
_symmetry.space_group_name_H-M   'P 1'
#
loop_
_entity.id
_entity.type
_entity.pdbx_description
1 polymer ?
#
loop_
_entity_poly.entity_id
_entity_poly.type
_entity_poly.pdbx_seq_one_letter_code
_entity_poly.pdbx_strand_id
1 'polypeptide(L)'
;MMSGMPRRERAVMYKRSYNCCQALLLAYAPELGLPEERLLAMGACFGSGMGSMDETCGALCGAQMVQGMLRYEGKRLNPLASRLRAEFELRCGATRCKDLKGVGTDHGVLCSCEDCVRNAVQILEEIL
;
A
#
# COMPACT_ATOMS: atom_id res chain seq x y z
N MET A 1 -7.03 7.73 -19.55
CA MET A 1 -7.97 6.64 -19.22
C MET A 1 -7.25 5.53 -18.48
N MET A 2 -7.85 5.02 -17.43
CA MET A 2 -7.22 3.94 -16.67
C MET A 2 -7.52 2.56 -17.23
N SER A 3 -8.51 2.44 -18.10
CA SER A 3 -8.82 1.19 -18.78
C SER A 3 -7.61 0.72 -19.59
N GLY A 4 -7.23 -0.55 -19.41
CA GLY A 4 -6.07 -1.12 -20.08
C GLY A 4 -4.73 -0.91 -19.38
N MET A 5 -4.67 -0.05 -18.36
CA MET A 5 -3.44 0.12 -17.57
C MET A 5 -3.27 -1.05 -16.61
N PRO A 6 -2.00 -1.49 -16.37
CA PRO A 6 -1.75 -2.45 -15.28
C PRO A 6 -2.23 -1.88 -13.94
N ARG A 7 -2.65 -2.78 -13.04
CA ARG A 7 -3.15 -2.35 -11.73
C ARG A 7 -2.16 -1.46 -10.99
N ARG A 8 -0.87 -1.78 -11.05
CA ARG A 8 0.16 -0.98 -10.36
C ARG A 8 0.18 0.47 -10.87
N GLU A 9 -0.09 0.70 -12.16
CA GLU A 9 -0.11 2.05 -12.70
C GLU A 9 -1.43 2.76 -12.39
N ARG A 10 -2.55 2.03 -12.35
CA ARG A 10 -3.82 2.60 -11.87
C ARG A 10 -3.68 3.08 -10.42
N ALA A 11 -3.00 2.28 -9.58
CA ALA A 11 -2.74 2.66 -8.19
C ALA A 11 -1.93 3.95 -8.09
N VAL A 12 -0.92 4.11 -8.95
CA VAL A 12 -0.13 5.34 -9.00
C VAL A 12 -1.00 6.54 -9.40
N MET A 13 -1.92 6.36 -10.33
CA MET A 13 -2.85 7.42 -10.71
C MET A 13 -3.73 7.83 -9.52
N TYR A 14 -4.23 6.87 -8.76
CA TYR A 14 -5.01 7.16 -7.55
C TYR A 14 -4.15 7.89 -6.50
N LYS A 15 -2.87 7.53 -6.39
CA LYS A 15 -1.97 8.19 -5.43
C LYS A 15 -1.84 9.69 -5.69
N ARG A 16 -2.04 10.14 -6.91
CA ARG A 16 -1.96 11.57 -7.24
C ARG A 16 -3.08 12.38 -6.59
N SER A 17 -4.21 11.74 -6.29
CA SER A 17 -5.37 12.38 -5.67
C SER A 17 -5.60 12.00 -4.22
N TYR A 18 -5.05 10.87 -3.78
CA TYR A 18 -5.32 10.29 -2.46
C TYR A 18 -4.02 9.84 -1.81
N ASN A 19 -4.09 9.35 -0.57
CA ASN A 19 -2.90 8.83 0.10
C ASN A 19 -2.56 7.40 -0.38
N CYS A 20 -1.40 6.89 0.01
CA CYS A 20 -0.92 5.59 -0.45
C CYS A 20 -1.86 4.45 -0.08
N CYS A 21 -2.43 4.46 1.13
CA CYS A 21 -3.35 3.43 1.57
C CYS A 21 -4.62 3.45 0.75
N GLN A 22 -5.20 4.63 0.56
CA GLN A 22 -6.40 4.79 -0.26
C GLN A 22 -6.16 4.33 -1.70
N ALA A 23 -4.98 4.65 -2.24
CA ALA A 23 -4.63 4.24 -3.60
C ALA A 23 -4.61 2.72 -3.75
N LEU A 24 -4.04 2.01 -2.78
CA LEU A 24 -4.03 0.54 -2.77
C LEU A 24 -5.45 -0.02 -2.73
N LEU A 25 -6.28 0.51 -1.85
CA LEU A 25 -7.66 0.03 -1.72
C LEU A 25 -8.45 0.27 -3.00
N LEU A 26 -8.33 1.44 -3.61
CA LEU A 26 -9.04 1.76 -4.85
C LEU A 26 -8.58 0.88 -6.01
N ALA A 27 -7.30 0.54 -6.07
CA ALA A 27 -6.78 -0.31 -7.14
C ALA A 27 -7.39 -1.72 -7.09
N TYR A 28 -7.88 -2.15 -5.93
CA TYR A 28 -8.50 -3.45 -5.73
C TYR A 28 -10.03 -3.35 -5.50
N ALA A 29 -10.62 -2.19 -5.75
CA ALA A 29 -12.05 -1.98 -5.51
C ALA A 29 -12.94 -3.05 -6.15
N PRO A 30 -12.73 -3.46 -7.42
CA PRO A 30 -13.59 -4.50 -8.00
C PRO A 30 -13.52 -5.82 -7.24
N GLU A 31 -12.33 -6.22 -6.82
CA GLU A 31 -12.12 -7.47 -6.09
C GLU A 31 -12.68 -7.40 -4.67
N LEU A 32 -12.61 -6.23 -4.03
CA LEU A 32 -13.08 -6.05 -2.67
C LEU A 32 -14.60 -5.93 -2.58
N GLY A 33 -15.24 -5.52 -3.67
CA GLY A 33 -16.70 -5.44 -3.72
C GLY A 33 -17.30 -4.36 -2.84
N LEU A 34 -16.53 -3.35 -2.45
CA LEU A 34 -16.99 -2.24 -1.64
C LEU A 34 -17.04 -0.96 -2.47
N PRO A 35 -17.95 -0.03 -2.16
CA PRO A 35 -18.00 1.25 -2.87
C PRO A 35 -16.74 2.08 -2.59
N GLU A 36 -16.33 2.87 -3.57
CA GLU A 36 -15.12 3.68 -3.46
C GLU A 36 -15.10 4.58 -2.24
N GLU A 37 -16.23 5.22 -1.92
CA GLU A 37 -16.33 6.10 -0.76
C GLU A 37 -16.03 5.38 0.55
N ARG A 38 -16.39 4.10 0.65
CA ARG A 38 -16.10 3.30 1.84
C ARG A 38 -14.60 2.99 1.92
N LEU A 39 -13.99 2.67 0.80
CA LEU A 39 -12.56 2.40 0.73
C LEU A 39 -11.75 3.66 1.05
N LEU A 40 -12.19 4.81 0.55
CA LEU A 40 -11.54 6.08 0.86
C LEU A 40 -11.62 6.40 2.36
N ALA A 41 -12.77 6.14 2.96
CA ALA A 41 -12.94 6.35 4.40
C ALA A 41 -12.03 5.42 5.22
N MET A 42 -11.93 4.16 4.81
CA MET A 42 -11.10 3.18 5.51
C MET A 42 -9.63 3.55 5.51
N GLY A 43 -9.14 4.09 4.40
CA GLY A 43 -7.72 4.44 4.28
C GLY A 43 -7.39 5.87 4.67
N ALA A 44 -8.36 6.68 5.05
CA ALA A 44 -8.19 8.12 5.21
C ALA A 44 -7.16 8.52 6.27
N CYS A 45 -7.03 7.74 7.34
CA CYS A 45 -6.12 8.06 8.44
C CYS A 45 -4.74 7.41 8.31
N PHE A 46 -4.47 6.71 7.21
CA PHE A 46 -3.22 5.99 7.02
C PHE A 46 -2.22 6.72 6.12
N GLY A 47 -2.53 7.94 5.74
CA GLY A 47 -1.62 8.75 4.93
C GLY A 47 -0.41 9.22 5.75
N SER A 48 0.74 9.40 5.09
CA SER A 48 1.98 9.90 5.68
C SER A 48 2.36 9.14 6.95
N GLY A 49 2.42 7.80 6.87
CA GLY A 49 2.82 6.97 8.00
C GLY A 49 1.90 7.15 9.20
N MET A 50 0.61 6.96 8.97
CA MET A 50 -0.45 7.11 10.00
C MET A 50 -0.50 8.53 10.58
N GLY A 51 -0.20 9.52 9.74
CA GLY A 51 -0.29 10.92 10.12
C GLY A 51 0.91 11.49 10.82
N SER A 52 1.90 10.69 11.19
CA SER A 52 3.07 11.13 11.95
C SER A 52 4.39 11.02 11.20
N MET A 53 4.39 10.33 10.08
CA MET A 53 5.57 9.91 9.32
C MET A 53 6.46 8.89 10.06
N ASP A 54 6.17 8.61 11.33
CA ASP A 54 6.96 7.67 12.13
C ASP A 54 6.52 6.21 11.96
N GLU A 55 5.33 6.00 11.41
CA GLU A 55 4.72 4.68 11.36
C GLU A 55 4.83 4.06 9.97
N THR A 56 4.22 2.89 9.81
CA THR A 56 4.27 2.09 8.58
C THR A 56 3.72 2.86 7.38
N CYS A 57 4.40 2.73 6.25
CA CYS A 57 3.96 3.31 4.97
C CYS A 57 2.53 2.88 4.63
N GLY A 58 1.71 3.84 4.21
CA GLY A 58 0.31 3.59 3.84
C GLY A 58 0.13 2.57 2.72
N ALA A 59 1.10 2.48 1.81
CA ALA A 59 1.04 1.48 0.74
C ALA A 59 1.09 0.06 1.31
N LEU A 60 1.95 -0.17 2.30
CA LEU A 60 2.03 -1.47 2.97
C LEU A 60 0.77 -1.74 3.78
N CYS A 61 0.27 -0.73 4.51
CA CYS A 61 -0.98 -0.88 5.27
C CYS A 61 -2.14 -1.25 4.36
N GLY A 62 -2.29 -0.54 3.24
CA GLY A 62 -3.34 -0.83 2.27
C GLY A 62 -3.21 -2.21 1.66
N ALA A 63 -1.99 -2.62 1.34
CA ALA A 63 -1.73 -3.96 0.80
C ALA A 63 -2.12 -5.05 1.81
N GLN A 64 -1.81 -4.84 3.09
CA GLN A 64 -2.20 -5.79 4.13
C GLN A 64 -3.72 -5.87 4.30
N MET A 65 -4.41 -4.74 4.17
CA MET A 65 -5.88 -4.73 4.20
C MET A 65 -6.46 -5.54 3.02
N VAL A 66 -5.94 -5.33 1.82
CA VAL A 66 -6.37 -6.07 0.64
C VAL A 66 -6.14 -7.57 0.84
N GLN A 67 -4.96 -7.94 1.30
CA GLN A 67 -4.61 -9.34 1.55
C GLN A 67 -5.57 -9.97 2.56
N GLY A 68 -5.85 -9.26 3.64
CA GLY A 68 -6.79 -9.74 4.66
C GLY A 68 -8.18 -9.94 4.12
N MET A 69 -8.68 -8.95 3.38
CA MET A 69 -10.04 -9.02 2.83
C MET A 69 -10.21 -10.13 1.80
N LEU A 70 -9.17 -10.43 1.02
CA LEU A 70 -9.26 -11.45 -0.03
C LEU A 70 -8.90 -12.86 0.45
N ARG A 71 -8.19 -13.00 1.56
CA ARG A 71 -7.66 -14.30 1.99
C ARG A 71 -8.13 -14.78 3.35
N TYR A 72 -8.79 -13.93 4.15
CA TYR A 72 -9.22 -14.33 5.49
C TYR A 72 -10.36 -15.33 5.43
N GLU A 73 -10.18 -16.46 6.10
CA GLU A 73 -11.15 -17.55 6.16
C GLU A 73 -11.34 -18.04 7.60
N GLY A 74 -11.17 -17.14 8.57
CA GLY A 74 -11.37 -17.45 9.98
C GLY A 74 -10.10 -17.80 10.75
N LYS A 75 -8.96 -17.85 10.07
CA LYS A 75 -7.67 -18.13 10.71
C LYS A 75 -6.74 -16.94 10.53
N ARG A 76 -5.82 -16.75 11.48
CA ARG A 76 -4.85 -15.67 11.43
C ARG A 76 -4.00 -15.76 10.16
N LEU A 77 -3.69 -14.60 9.58
CA LEU A 77 -2.90 -14.51 8.36
C LEU A 77 -1.48 -14.00 8.63
N ASN A 78 -0.97 -14.20 9.86
CA ASN A 78 0.36 -13.69 10.22
C ASN A 78 1.48 -14.14 9.26
N PRO A 79 1.52 -15.40 8.79
CA PRO A 79 2.54 -15.78 7.81
C PRO A 79 2.46 -15.00 6.51
N LEU A 80 1.25 -14.73 6.00
CA LEU A 80 1.07 -13.94 4.78
C LEU A 80 1.43 -12.47 5.03
N ALA A 81 1.02 -11.92 6.16
CA ALA A 81 1.34 -10.55 6.53
C ALA A 81 2.86 -10.36 6.66
N SER A 82 3.52 -11.31 7.28
CA SER A 82 4.96 -11.28 7.47
C SER A 82 5.70 -11.33 6.13
N ARG A 83 5.24 -12.18 5.22
CA ARG A 83 5.82 -12.29 3.88
C ARG A 83 5.65 -11.00 3.09
N LEU A 84 4.47 -10.41 3.12
CA LEU A 84 4.19 -9.15 2.43
C LEU A 84 5.11 -8.04 2.96
N ARG A 85 5.21 -7.94 4.29
CA ARG A 85 6.05 -6.94 4.93
C ARG A 85 7.53 -7.12 4.54
N ALA A 86 8.02 -8.35 4.58
CA ALA A 86 9.42 -8.64 4.26
C ALA A 86 9.75 -8.31 2.80
N GLU A 87 8.86 -8.66 1.88
CA GLU A 87 9.04 -8.33 0.46
C GLU A 87 9.00 -6.82 0.22
N PHE A 88 8.10 -6.12 0.91
CA PHE A 88 8.02 -4.66 0.80
C PHE A 88 9.33 -4.02 1.29
N GLU A 89 9.83 -4.45 2.45
CA GLU A 89 11.08 -3.90 3.00
C GLU A 89 12.25 -4.18 2.06
N LEU A 90 12.31 -5.37 1.49
CA LEU A 90 13.37 -5.75 0.57
C LEU A 90 13.37 -4.86 -0.69
N ARG A 91 12.20 -4.62 -1.27
CA ARG A 91 12.08 -3.87 -2.54
C ARG A 91 12.14 -2.37 -2.35
N CYS A 92 11.63 -1.86 -1.24
CA CYS A 92 11.55 -0.42 -0.99
C CYS A 92 12.67 0.10 -0.09
N GLY A 93 13.31 -0.77 0.69
CA GLY A 93 14.43 -0.41 1.56
C GLY A 93 14.05 -0.17 3.01
N ALA A 94 12.77 0.00 3.32
CA ALA A 94 12.27 0.23 4.67
C ALA A 94 10.76 0.03 4.70
N THR A 95 10.16 0.12 5.89
CA THR A 95 8.70 0.07 6.04
C THR A 95 8.13 1.34 6.64
N ARG A 96 8.94 2.12 7.35
CA ARG A 96 8.49 3.36 7.98
C ARG A 96 8.47 4.49 6.96
N CYS A 97 7.42 5.30 7.01
CA CYS A 97 7.22 6.39 6.06
C CYS A 97 8.43 7.34 6.01
N LYS A 98 8.90 7.80 7.17
CA LYS A 98 9.99 8.77 7.20
C LYS A 98 11.31 8.19 6.66
N ASP A 99 11.55 6.91 6.88
CA ASP A 99 12.75 6.26 6.35
C ASP A 99 12.70 6.15 4.83
N LEU A 100 11.54 5.78 4.30
CA LEU A 100 11.35 5.69 2.86
C LEU A 100 11.52 7.04 2.18
N LYS A 101 11.07 8.11 2.81
CA LYS A 101 11.14 9.47 2.27
C LYS A 101 12.41 10.21 2.64
N GLY A 102 13.23 9.62 3.51
CA GLY A 102 14.50 10.22 3.90
C GLY A 102 14.38 11.40 4.86
N VAL A 103 13.23 11.59 5.49
CA VAL A 103 13.00 12.72 6.41
C VAL A 103 13.79 12.49 7.70
N GLY A 104 14.65 13.44 8.02
CA GLY A 104 15.48 13.34 9.21
C GLY A 104 16.62 12.33 9.11
N THR A 105 16.92 11.85 7.90
CA THR A 105 17.99 10.89 7.65
C THR A 105 19.09 11.53 6.80
N ASP A 106 20.24 10.86 6.72
CA ASP A 106 21.34 11.29 5.87
C ASP A 106 21.43 10.47 4.56
N HIS A 107 20.54 9.50 4.38
CA HIS A 107 20.56 8.66 3.16
C HIS A 107 19.61 9.13 2.05
N GLY A 108 18.74 10.11 2.34
CA GLY A 108 17.78 10.61 1.35
C GLY A 108 16.62 9.65 1.09
N VAL A 109 15.88 9.88 0.00
CA VAL A 109 14.72 9.07 -0.38
C VAL A 109 15.17 7.67 -0.77
N LEU A 110 14.63 6.65 -0.11
CA LEU A 110 14.87 5.24 -0.49
C LEU A 110 13.87 4.78 -1.55
N CYS A 111 12.62 5.23 -1.42
CA CYS A 111 11.55 4.83 -2.34
C CYS A 111 10.50 5.92 -2.36
N SER A 112 10.15 6.42 -3.54
CA SER A 112 9.12 7.46 -3.66
C SER A 112 7.76 6.89 -3.29
N CYS A 113 6.79 7.78 -2.97
CA CYS A 113 5.42 7.36 -2.67
C CYS A 113 4.84 6.55 -3.82
N GLU A 114 5.05 7.01 -5.06
CA GLU A 114 4.54 6.32 -6.23
C GLU A 114 5.16 4.94 -6.39
N ASP A 115 6.46 4.83 -6.15
CA ASP A 115 7.14 3.54 -6.24
C ASP A 115 6.77 2.61 -5.10
N CYS A 116 6.50 3.14 -3.90
CA CYS A 116 5.98 2.32 -2.80
C CYS A 116 4.63 1.71 -3.17
N VAL A 117 3.74 2.51 -3.76
CA VAL A 117 2.43 2.03 -4.22
C VAL A 117 2.61 0.98 -5.32
N ARG A 118 3.46 1.27 -6.29
CA ARG A 118 3.72 0.36 -7.41
C ARG A 118 4.27 -0.98 -6.92
N ASN A 119 5.25 -0.94 -6.03
CA ASN A 119 5.86 -2.15 -5.48
C ASN A 119 4.86 -2.95 -4.65
N ALA A 120 4.03 -2.28 -3.85
CA ALA A 120 3.03 -2.97 -3.04
C ALA A 120 2.04 -3.75 -3.91
N VAL A 121 1.58 -3.16 -5.01
CA VAL A 121 0.68 -3.84 -5.94
C VAL A 121 1.38 -5.02 -6.60
N GLN A 122 2.63 -4.85 -7.04
CA GLN A 122 3.37 -5.94 -7.68
C GLN A 122 3.56 -7.12 -6.73
N ILE A 123 3.86 -6.85 -5.45
CA ILE A 123 4.02 -7.91 -4.46
C ILE A 123 2.70 -8.66 -4.29
N LEU A 124 1.58 -7.93 -4.16
CA LEU A 124 0.27 -8.56 -4.03
C LEU A 124 -0.04 -9.45 -5.24
N GLU A 125 0.25 -8.98 -6.44
CA GLU A 125 0.01 -9.76 -7.65
C GLU A 125 0.82 -11.07 -7.68
N GLU A 126 1.99 -11.06 -7.06
CA GLU A 126 2.84 -12.26 -7.00
C GLU A 126 2.41 -13.25 -5.93
N ILE A 127 1.88 -12.78 -4.79
CA ILE A 127 1.60 -13.64 -3.65
C ILE A 127 0.11 -13.91 -3.40
N LEU A 128 -0.78 -13.20 -4.04
CA LEU A 128 -2.22 -13.51 -4.04
C LEU A 128 -2.54 -14.61 -5.10
#